data_1b17fa7c1504ffd424df56fdb53a5167
#
_entry.id   1b17fa7c1504ffd424df56fdb53a5167
#
_cell.length_a   1.000
_cell.length_b   1.000
_cell.length_c   1.000
_cell.angle_alpha   90.00
_cell.angle_beta   90.00
_cell.angle_gamma   90.00
#
_symmetry.space_group_name_H-M   'P 1'
#
loop_
_entity.id
_entity.type
_entity.pdbx_description
1 polymer ?
#
loop_
_entity_poly.entity_id
_entity_poly.type
_entity_poly.pdbx_seq_one_letter_code
_entity_poly.pdbx_strand_id
1 'polypeptide(L)'
;MDADDLALRRVVVPTGVGPLVVHAGRRSGSPVATILVHGAAGSWRTWGALMAASDGLRLPLSDIVAIDLPGWGETPGPVPEPAEIAVAVAAAARALGYPRWRVVGHSLGGVIALDVAARFPRETVAVGVVSPSGAGARAIARHPVRSAARLPWLAGMVLAMRVLRGLGPLARPLLRLLRRTGALRRLARPLFRHPERVSRSVTDDLAEEIRPSAFLAAAHLSTGHDDGVWRRITCPVRSVRGAHDVFVAERDAREWGRLMNDYDDRVLDDSGHFAHVEQPVETLRALREVWAADRAPAPRGGSGRPRSSIARRSNLRGDARS
;
A
#
# COMPACT_ATOMS: atom_id res chain seq x y z
N MET A 1 -18.70 2.18 7.60
CA MET A 1 -18.83 0.78 7.14
C MET A 1 -18.21 -0.09 8.19
N ASP A 2 -18.95 -1.00 8.75
CA ASP A 2 -18.52 -1.85 9.85
C ASP A 2 -17.91 -3.16 9.34
N ALA A 3 -17.20 -3.88 10.22
CA ALA A 3 -16.55 -5.15 9.86
C ALA A 3 -17.57 -6.19 9.41
N ASP A 4 -18.73 -6.23 10.08
CA ASP A 4 -19.80 -7.17 9.74
C ASP A 4 -20.40 -6.90 8.36
N ASP A 5 -20.56 -5.63 7.95
CA ASP A 5 -21.01 -5.25 6.61
C ASP A 5 -20.08 -5.80 5.51
N LEU A 6 -18.80 -5.99 5.83
CA LEU A 6 -17.77 -6.49 4.94
C LEU A 6 -17.45 -7.98 5.15
N ALA A 7 -18.21 -8.69 5.98
CA ALA A 7 -17.97 -10.08 6.34
C ALA A 7 -16.54 -10.33 6.88
N LEU A 8 -16.05 -9.41 7.71
CA LEU A 8 -14.78 -9.49 8.42
C LEU A 8 -15.01 -9.63 9.91
N ARG A 9 -14.11 -10.31 10.58
CA ARG A 9 -14.10 -10.42 12.04
C ARG A 9 -12.76 -9.95 12.59
N ARG A 10 -12.80 -9.32 13.74
CA ARG A 10 -11.63 -8.90 14.48
C ARG A 10 -10.90 -10.11 15.07
N VAL A 11 -9.59 -10.18 14.84
CA VAL A 11 -8.70 -11.20 15.40
C VAL A 11 -7.48 -10.50 15.98
N VAL A 12 -7.01 -10.93 17.14
CA VAL A 12 -5.75 -10.46 17.73
C VAL A 12 -4.70 -11.55 17.52
N VAL A 13 -3.62 -11.22 16.86
CA VAL A 13 -2.52 -12.15 16.56
C VAL A 13 -1.28 -11.74 17.37
N PRO A 14 -0.74 -12.60 18.24
CA PRO A 14 0.54 -12.37 18.89
C PRO A 14 1.66 -12.33 17.85
N THR A 15 2.50 -11.29 17.89
CA THR A 15 3.66 -11.14 17.01
C THR A 15 4.89 -10.67 17.76
N GLY A 16 6.06 -10.67 17.10
CA GLY A 16 7.29 -10.18 17.71
C GLY A 16 7.30 -8.70 18.09
N VAL A 17 6.39 -7.90 17.50
CA VAL A 17 6.21 -6.47 17.81
C VAL A 17 5.05 -6.21 18.79
N GLY A 18 4.50 -7.26 19.38
CA GLY A 18 3.31 -7.20 20.23
C GLY A 18 2.05 -7.72 19.54
N PRO A 19 0.88 -7.57 20.18
CA PRO A 19 -0.39 -8.01 19.62
C PRO A 19 -0.75 -7.15 18.40
N LEU A 20 -0.99 -7.80 17.26
CA LEU A 20 -1.44 -7.15 16.02
C LEU A 20 -2.93 -7.42 15.84
N VAL A 21 -3.74 -6.38 15.72
CA VAL A 21 -5.15 -6.52 15.41
C VAL A 21 -5.33 -6.59 13.90
N VAL A 22 -6.06 -7.60 13.46
CA VAL A 22 -6.40 -7.81 12.06
C VAL A 22 -7.90 -8.03 11.90
N HIS A 23 -8.46 -7.57 10.79
CA HIS A 23 -9.82 -7.83 10.38
C HIS A 23 -9.79 -8.84 9.24
N ALA A 24 -10.17 -10.09 9.53
CA ALA A 24 -10.01 -11.23 8.62
C ALA A 24 -11.35 -11.87 8.28
N GLY A 25 -11.50 -12.31 7.03
CA GLY A 25 -12.74 -12.95 6.59
C GLY A 25 -12.78 -13.26 5.10
N ARG A 26 -13.99 -13.45 4.57
CA ARG A 26 -14.27 -13.75 3.15
C ARG A 26 -13.52 -14.98 2.64
N ARG A 27 -13.43 -16.02 3.46
CA ARG A 27 -12.67 -17.23 3.12
C ARG A 27 -13.23 -17.92 1.89
N SER A 28 -12.36 -18.16 0.90
CA SER A 28 -12.69 -18.91 -0.33
C SER A 28 -12.11 -20.33 -0.36
N GLY A 29 -11.26 -20.68 0.61
CA GLY A 29 -10.49 -21.92 0.61
C GLY A 29 -9.16 -21.82 -0.14
N SER A 30 -8.81 -20.64 -0.68
CA SER A 30 -7.49 -20.40 -1.28
C SER A 30 -6.37 -20.47 -0.23
N PRO A 31 -5.20 -21.04 -0.56
CA PRO A 31 -4.02 -20.99 0.30
C PRO A 31 -3.33 -19.62 0.26
N VAL A 32 -3.85 -18.64 -0.48
CA VAL A 32 -3.27 -17.32 -0.69
C VAL A 32 -4.13 -16.24 -0.01
N ALA A 33 -3.59 -15.59 1.02
CA ALA A 33 -4.24 -14.44 1.65
C ALA A 33 -4.19 -13.19 0.76
N THR A 34 -5.17 -12.31 0.92
CA THR A 34 -5.14 -10.93 0.46
C THR A 34 -4.87 -10.02 1.67
N ILE A 35 -3.62 -9.65 1.86
CA ILE A 35 -3.21 -8.78 2.97
C ILE A 35 -3.39 -7.32 2.55
N LEU A 36 -4.09 -6.53 3.36
CA LEU A 36 -4.33 -5.10 3.14
C LEU A 36 -3.67 -4.29 4.26
N VAL A 37 -2.76 -3.38 3.89
CA VAL A 37 -1.95 -2.59 4.82
C VAL A 37 -2.18 -1.10 4.60
N HIS A 38 -2.81 -0.42 5.57
CA HIS A 38 -3.15 1.00 5.47
C HIS A 38 -1.94 1.93 5.61
N GLY A 39 -2.11 3.19 5.27
CA GLY A 39 -1.11 4.25 5.43
C GLY A 39 -1.07 4.84 6.85
N ALA A 40 -0.08 5.71 7.10
CA ALA A 40 -0.03 6.49 8.33
C ALA A 40 -1.33 7.31 8.51
N ALA A 41 -1.83 7.40 9.73
CA ALA A 41 -3.11 8.01 10.09
C ALA A 41 -4.32 7.35 9.39
N GLY A 42 -4.28 6.04 9.20
CA GLY A 42 -5.39 5.23 8.73
C GLY A 42 -5.64 4.02 9.61
N SER A 43 -6.60 3.20 9.20
CA SER A 43 -6.90 1.88 9.76
C SER A 43 -7.37 0.95 8.64
N TRP A 44 -7.68 -0.30 8.95
CA TRP A 44 -8.25 -1.25 8.00
C TRP A 44 -9.48 -0.69 7.25
N ARG A 45 -10.23 0.25 7.86
CA ARG A 45 -11.44 0.87 7.29
C ARG A 45 -11.18 1.62 6.00
N THR A 46 -9.96 2.11 5.76
CA THR A 46 -9.59 2.80 4.51
C THR A 46 -9.76 1.91 3.27
N TRP A 47 -9.78 0.59 3.44
CA TRP A 47 -9.99 -0.38 2.37
C TRP A 47 -11.47 -0.69 2.09
N GLY A 48 -12.40 -0.18 2.91
CA GLY A 48 -13.82 -0.45 2.80
C GLY A 48 -14.41 -0.09 1.43
N ALA A 49 -14.05 1.07 0.87
CA ALA A 49 -14.50 1.49 -0.45
C ALA A 49 -14.05 0.54 -1.57
N LEU A 50 -12.79 0.04 -1.49
CA LEU A 50 -12.24 -0.90 -2.45
C LEU A 50 -12.96 -2.26 -2.38
N MET A 51 -13.20 -2.76 -1.17
CA MET A 51 -13.93 -4.03 -0.96
C MET A 51 -15.37 -3.94 -1.45
N ALA A 52 -16.08 -2.86 -1.13
CA ALA A 52 -17.45 -2.65 -1.59
C ALA A 52 -17.53 -2.53 -3.12
N ALA A 53 -16.56 -1.86 -3.75
CA ALA A 53 -16.48 -1.79 -5.21
C ALA A 53 -16.24 -3.16 -5.84
N SER A 54 -15.42 -4.02 -5.23
CA SER A 54 -15.18 -5.38 -5.71
C SER A 54 -16.44 -6.24 -5.66
N ASP A 55 -17.26 -6.07 -4.62
CA ASP A 55 -18.55 -6.75 -4.48
C ASP A 55 -19.53 -6.26 -5.55
N GLY A 56 -19.60 -4.95 -5.79
CA GLY A 56 -20.42 -4.34 -6.83
C GLY A 56 -20.08 -4.82 -8.25
N LEU A 57 -18.81 -5.14 -8.49
CA LEU A 57 -18.33 -5.72 -9.75
C LEU A 57 -18.57 -7.26 -9.83
N ARG A 58 -19.14 -7.88 -8.81
CA ARG A 58 -19.30 -9.34 -8.68
C ARG A 58 -17.97 -10.11 -8.77
N LEU A 59 -16.90 -9.47 -8.35
CA LEU A 59 -15.54 -10.02 -8.26
C LEU A 59 -15.01 -9.79 -6.83
N PRO A 60 -15.68 -10.34 -5.80
CA PRO A 60 -15.37 -10.02 -4.42
C PRO A 60 -13.93 -10.42 -4.08
N LEU A 61 -13.23 -9.49 -3.44
CA LEU A 61 -11.94 -9.80 -2.84
C LEU A 61 -12.15 -10.82 -1.72
N SER A 62 -11.37 -11.88 -1.71
CA SER A 62 -11.47 -13.00 -0.78
C SER A 62 -10.19 -13.17 0.04
N ASP A 63 -10.29 -14.01 1.08
CA ASP A 63 -9.18 -14.38 1.96
C ASP A 63 -8.49 -13.15 2.56
N ILE A 64 -9.31 -12.19 2.99
CA ILE A 64 -8.89 -10.87 3.47
C ILE A 64 -8.20 -11.00 4.83
N VAL A 65 -7.07 -10.29 4.96
CA VAL A 65 -6.32 -10.01 6.19
C VAL A 65 -6.01 -8.51 6.19
N ALA A 66 -6.95 -7.70 6.64
CA ALA A 66 -6.78 -6.25 6.74
C ALA A 66 -6.17 -5.90 8.10
N ILE A 67 -5.03 -5.25 8.10
CA ILE A 67 -4.18 -5.07 9.28
C ILE A 67 -4.33 -3.65 9.82
N ASP A 68 -4.48 -3.52 11.13
CA ASP A 68 -4.23 -2.28 11.83
C ASP A 68 -2.76 -2.21 12.23
N LEU A 69 -2.03 -1.25 11.69
CA LEU A 69 -0.61 -1.07 11.97
C LEU A 69 -0.36 -0.66 13.44
N PRO A 70 0.76 -1.09 14.06
CA PRO A 70 1.11 -0.67 15.41
C PRO A 70 1.06 0.85 15.58
N GLY A 71 0.34 1.30 16.60
CA GLY A 71 0.09 2.72 16.87
C GLY A 71 -1.14 3.31 16.19
N TRP A 72 -1.86 2.56 15.34
CA TRP A 72 -3.12 2.96 14.68
C TRP A 72 -4.20 1.90 14.81
N GLY A 73 -5.42 2.30 14.43
CA GLY A 73 -6.58 1.44 14.54
C GLY A 73 -6.74 0.90 15.95
N GLU A 74 -6.93 -0.40 16.04
CA GLU A 74 -7.07 -1.11 17.31
C GLU A 74 -5.78 -1.79 17.78
N THR A 75 -4.66 -1.64 17.04
CA THR A 75 -3.37 -2.19 17.43
C THR A 75 -2.64 -1.23 18.37
N PRO A 76 -2.42 -1.63 19.65
CA PRO A 76 -1.74 -0.81 20.63
C PRO A 76 -0.23 -0.78 20.41
N GLY A 77 0.46 0.10 21.14
CA GLY A 77 1.90 0.10 21.26
C GLY A 77 2.60 1.16 20.41
N PRO A 78 3.93 1.21 20.52
CA PRO A 78 4.76 2.09 19.70
C PRO A 78 4.81 1.59 18.25
N VAL A 79 5.23 2.46 17.35
CA VAL A 79 5.49 2.10 15.95
C VAL A 79 6.89 1.50 15.85
N PRO A 80 7.04 0.23 15.43
CA PRO A 80 8.33 -0.41 15.20
C PRO A 80 8.97 0.04 13.88
N GLU A 81 10.18 -0.44 13.59
CA GLU A 81 10.81 -0.28 12.27
C GLU A 81 9.97 -0.94 11.17
N PRO A 82 9.91 -0.37 9.95
CA PRO A 82 9.15 -0.94 8.83
C PRO A 82 9.47 -2.42 8.58
N ALA A 83 10.72 -2.80 8.73
CA ALA A 83 11.20 -4.16 8.61
C ALA A 83 10.60 -5.13 9.64
N GLU A 84 10.44 -4.70 10.90
CA GLU A 84 9.83 -5.49 11.96
C GLU A 84 8.32 -5.62 11.74
N ILE A 85 7.67 -4.54 11.27
CA ILE A 85 6.26 -4.56 10.89
C ILE A 85 6.04 -5.57 9.74
N ALA A 86 6.92 -5.60 8.74
CA ALA A 86 6.81 -6.55 7.63
C ALA A 86 6.88 -8.01 8.10
N VAL A 87 7.74 -8.31 9.08
CA VAL A 87 7.81 -9.64 9.71
C VAL A 87 6.52 -9.96 10.47
N ALA A 88 5.97 -9.01 11.21
CA ALA A 88 4.73 -9.18 11.96
C ALA A 88 3.52 -9.40 11.03
N VAL A 89 3.47 -8.70 9.90
CA VAL A 89 2.44 -8.88 8.85
C VAL A 89 2.46 -10.30 8.29
N ALA A 90 3.64 -10.82 7.95
CA ALA A 90 3.80 -12.20 7.47
C ALA A 90 3.44 -13.23 8.56
N ALA A 91 3.82 -12.96 9.81
CA ALA A 91 3.47 -13.83 10.95
C ALA A 91 1.94 -13.88 11.15
N ALA A 92 1.25 -12.75 11.01
CA ALA A 92 -0.21 -12.70 11.12
C ALA A 92 -0.90 -13.53 10.03
N ALA A 93 -0.45 -13.48 8.78
CA ALA A 93 -1.00 -14.32 7.72
C ALA A 93 -0.80 -15.82 8.00
N ARG A 94 0.39 -16.22 8.45
CA ARG A 94 0.69 -17.62 8.82
C ARG A 94 -0.15 -18.09 10.00
N ALA A 95 -0.31 -17.27 11.04
CA ALA A 95 -1.16 -17.60 12.20
C ALA A 95 -2.63 -17.80 11.82
N LEU A 96 -3.09 -17.16 10.75
CA LEU A 96 -4.42 -17.34 10.18
C LEU A 96 -4.50 -18.54 9.20
N GLY A 97 -3.43 -19.29 9.02
CA GLY A 97 -3.38 -20.50 8.21
C GLY A 97 -3.06 -20.28 6.73
N TYR A 98 -2.53 -19.12 6.35
CA TYR A 98 -2.15 -18.84 4.97
C TYR A 98 -0.65 -19.04 4.75
N PRO A 99 -0.23 -20.02 3.92
CA PRO A 99 1.18 -20.25 3.59
C PRO A 99 1.72 -19.25 2.56
N ARG A 100 0.84 -18.57 1.81
CA ARG A 100 1.18 -17.60 0.77
C ARG A 100 0.26 -16.38 0.84
N TRP A 101 0.67 -15.30 0.21
CA TRP A 101 -0.13 -14.06 0.18
C TRP A 101 0.17 -13.20 -1.04
N ARG A 102 -0.83 -12.41 -1.46
CA ARG A 102 -0.64 -11.13 -2.12
C ARG A 102 -0.73 -10.04 -1.06
N VAL A 103 0.06 -9.00 -1.20
CA VAL A 103 0.03 -7.89 -0.24
C VAL A 103 -0.24 -6.58 -0.97
N VAL A 104 -1.20 -5.80 -0.47
CA VAL A 104 -1.56 -4.51 -1.02
C VAL A 104 -1.43 -3.46 0.07
N GLY A 105 -0.65 -2.40 -0.21
CA GLY A 105 -0.37 -1.37 0.78
C GLY A 105 -0.58 0.04 0.24
N HIS A 106 -1.07 0.92 1.11
CA HIS A 106 -1.25 2.34 0.81
C HIS A 106 -0.21 3.19 1.54
N SER A 107 0.40 4.15 0.87
CA SER A 107 1.32 5.13 1.47
C SER A 107 2.44 4.44 2.26
N LEU A 108 2.55 4.63 3.58
CA LEU A 108 3.46 3.88 4.47
C LEU A 108 3.25 2.36 4.35
N GLY A 109 1.99 1.92 4.30
CA GLY A 109 1.66 0.51 4.09
C GLY A 109 2.18 -0.05 2.77
N GLY A 110 2.38 0.81 1.76
CA GLY A 110 3.03 0.44 0.50
C GLY A 110 4.51 0.08 0.69
N VAL A 111 5.24 0.84 1.49
CA VAL A 111 6.63 0.50 1.88
C VAL A 111 6.67 -0.84 2.62
N ILE A 112 5.77 -1.03 3.58
CA ILE A 112 5.65 -2.28 4.34
C ILE A 112 5.32 -3.46 3.40
N ALA A 113 4.42 -3.27 2.43
CA ALA A 113 4.06 -4.30 1.45
C ALA A 113 5.27 -4.74 0.59
N LEU A 114 6.09 -3.78 0.15
CA LEU A 114 7.33 -4.05 -0.57
C LEU A 114 8.36 -4.77 0.32
N ASP A 115 8.47 -4.38 1.58
CA ASP A 115 9.34 -5.04 2.56
C ASP A 115 8.91 -6.49 2.85
N VAL A 116 7.60 -6.76 2.94
CA VAL A 116 7.07 -8.12 3.05
C VAL A 116 7.53 -8.96 1.87
N ALA A 117 7.38 -8.45 0.65
CA ALA A 117 7.76 -9.18 -0.55
C ALA A 117 9.28 -9.40 -0.66
N ALA A 118 10.09 -8.41 -0.29
CA ALA A 118 11.54 -8.52 -0.31
C ALA A 118 12.09 -9.53 0.72
N ARG A 119 11.41 -9.66 1.86
CA ARG A 119 11.81 -10.57 2.95
C ARG A 119 11.25 -11.98 2.77
N PHE A 120 10.09 -12.10 2.15
CA PHE A 120 9.36 -13.36 1.96
C PHE A 120 9.03 -13.59 0.47
N PRO A 121 10.06 -13.63 -0.42
CA PRO A 121 9.83 -13.68 -1.87
C PRO A 121 9.20 -15.00 -2.35
N ARG A 122 9.33 -16.09 -1.57
CA ARG A 122 8.72 -17.40 -1.92
C ARG A 122 7.25 -17.47 -1.54
N GLU A 123 6.85 -16.77 -0.50
CA GLU A 123 5.48 -16.75 0.00
C GLU A 123 4.64 -15.64 -0.65
N THR A 124 5.28 -14.57 -1.13
CA THR A 124 4.58 -13.43 -1.76
C THR A 124 4.36 -13.70 -3.24
N VAL A 125 3.11 -13.76 -3.65
CA VAL A 125 2.72 -14.05 -5.05
C VAL A 125 2.57 -12.81 -5.91
N ALA A 126 2.21 -11.67 -5.31
CA ALA A 126 2.12 -10.37 -5.98
C ALA A 126 2.10 -9.23 -4.97
N VAL A 127 2.46 -8.04 -5.40
CA VAL A 127 2.38 -6.80 -4.61
C VAL A 127 1.56 -5.76 -5.35
N GLY A 128 0.61 -5.15 -4.63
CA GLY A 128 -0.07 -3.94 -5.05
C GLY A 128 0.36 -2.77 -4.15
N VAL A 129 0.67 -1.63 -4.73
CA VAL A 129 0.92 -0.42 -3.94
C VAL A 129 0.07 0.74 -4.43
N VAL A 130 -0.55 1.45 -3.49
CA VAL A 130 -1.35 2.63 -3.76
C VAL A 130 -0.65 3.84 -3.17
N SER A 131 -0.21 4.77 -4.01
CA SER A 131 0.45 6.00 -3.56
C SER A 131 1.56 5.76 -2.52
N PRO A 132 2.51 4.82 -2.74
CA PRO A 132 3.49 4.44 -1.72
C PRO A 132 4.43 5.59 -1.37
N SER A 133 4.88 5.65 -0.11
CA SER A 133 5.78 6.71 0.37
C SER A 133 7.19 6.51 -0.17
N GLY A 134 7.70 7.49 -0.95
CA GLY A 134 9.02 7.44 -1.57
C GLY A 134 10.12 8.23 -0.85
N ALA A 135 11.27 8.35 -1.52
CA ALA A 135 12.41 9.12 -1.03
C ALA A 135 12.07 10.61 -0.78
N GLY A 136 11.13 11.16 -1.56
CA GLY A 136 10.60 12.51 -1.36
C GLY A 136 9.96 12.69 0.01
N ALA A 137 9.11 11.76 0.43
CA ALA A 137 8.45 11.79 1.73
C ALA A 137 9.49 11.66 2.87
N ARG A 138 10.48 10.79 2.73
CA ARG A 138 11.57 10.62 3.70
C ARG A 138 12.44 11.89 3.85
N ALA A 139 12.72 12.57 2.75
CA ALA A 139 13.44 13.85 2.78
C ALA A 139 12.69 14.93 3.58
N ILE A 140 11.35 14.99 3.44
CA ILE A 140 10.51 15.89 4.24
C ILE A 140 10.55 15.51 5.73
N ALA A 141 10.49 14.21 6.05
CA ALA A 141 10.55 13.75 7.44
C ALA A 141 11.85 14.19 8.13
N ARG A 142 12.99 14.15 7.40
CA ARG A 142 14.31 14.61 7.90
C ARG A 142 14.39 16.13 8.02
N HIS A 143 14.01 16.84 6.96
CA HIS A 143 14.25 18.27 6.80
C HIS A 143 12.99 18.98 6.26
N PRO A 144 11.90 19.09 7.06
CA PRO A 144 10.61 19.56 6.56
C PRO A 144 10.69 21.00 5.98
N VAL A 145 11.44 21.89 6.62
CA VAL A 145 11.56 23.27 6.15
C VAL A 145 12.35 23.35 4.83
N ARG A 146 13.50 22.68 4.75
CA ARG A 146 14.36 22.71 3.54
C ARG A 146 13.71 22.01 2.35
N SER A 147 12.90 21.01 2.62
CA SER A 147 12.24 20.20 1.58
C SER A 147 10.82 20.66 1.27
N ALA A 148 10.29 21.66 1.98
CA ALA A 148 8.91 22.14 1.85
C ALA A 148 8.55 22.57 0.43
N ALA A 149 9.50 23.14 -0.33
CA ALA A 149 9.25 23.54 -1.71
C ALA A 149 8.92 22.37 -2.66
N ARG A 150 9.31 21.13 -2.29
CA ARG A 150 9.09 19.93 -3.11
C ARG A 150 7.74 19.28 -2.86
N LEU A 151 7.34 19.19 -1.59
CA LEU A 151 6.08 18.60 -1.14
C LEU A 151 5.50 19.45 0.02
N PRO A 152 4.96 20.63 -0.29
CA PRO A 152 4.57 21.61 0.73
C PRO A 152 3.47 21.09 1.67
N TRP A 153 2.54 20.31 1.14
CA TRP A 153 1.46 19.73 1.94
C TRP A 153 1.95 18.70 2.94
N LEU A 154 2.88 17.83 2.55
CA LEU A 154 3.48 16.86 3.46
C LEU A 154 4.33 17.56 4.53
N ALA A 155 5.08 18.59 4.16
CA ALA A 155 5.83 19.39 5.12
C ALA A 155 4.90 20.07 6.13
N GLY A 156 3.80 20.67 5.66
CA GLY A 156 2.76 21.26 6.51
C GLY A 156 2.13 20.23 7.45
N MET A 157 1.85 19.02 6.97
CA MET A 157 1.32 17.93 7.79
C MET A 157 2.31 17.48 8.87
N VAL A 158 3.60 17.30 8.54
CA VAL A 158 4.64 16.97 9.53
C VAL A 158 4.74 18.05 10.60
N LEU A 159 4.68 19.33 10.19
CA LEU A 159 4.70 20.46 11.13
C LEU A 159 3.45 20.45 12.02
N ALA A 160 2.27 20.26 11.45
CA ALA A 160 1.02 20.17 12.23
C ALA A 160 1.08 19.02 13.25
N MET A 161 1.62 17.86 12.88
CA MET A 161 1.80 16.74 13.81
C MET A 161 2.79 17.07 14.94
N ARG A 162 3.85 17.84 14.65
CA ARG A 162 4.78 18.32 15.69
C ARG A 162 4.09 19.27 16.67
N VAL A 163 3.31 20.23 16.16
CA VAL A 163 2.52 21.15 16.99
C VAL A 163 1.53 20.38 17.85
N LEU A 164 0.73 19.48 17.26
CA LEU A 164 -0.23 18.66 18.00
C LEU A 164 0.44 17.79 19.07
N ARG A 165 1.62 17.23 18.79
CA ARG A 165 2.39 16.49 19.81
C ARG A 165 2.83 17.40 20.94
N GLY A 166 3.29 18.62 20.62
CA GLY A 166 3.69 19.63 21.62
C GLY A 166 2.54 20.10 22.52
N LEU A 167 1.31 20.12 22.01
CA LEU A 167 0.11 20.42 22.79
C LEU A 167 -0.25 19.34 23.81
N GLY A 168 0.33 18.15 23.72
CA GLY A 168 0.12 17.05 24.66
C GLY A 168 -1.38 16.73 24.85
N PRO A 169 -1.90 16.75 26.10
CA PRO A 169 -3.30 16.43 26.38
C PRO A 169 -4.31 17.36 25.67
N LEU A 170 -3.94 18.59 25.34
CA LEU A 170 -4.80 19.57 24.67
C LEU A 170 -5.04 19.24 23.18
N ALA A 171 -4.21 18.42 22.58
CA ALA A 171 -4.37 18.02 21.16
C ALA A 171 -5.71 17.30 20.91
N ARG A 172 -6.12 16.39 21.80
CA ARG A 172 -7.38 15.62 21.65
C ARG A 172 -8.64 16.50 21.66
N PRO A 173 -8.85 17.41 22.62
CA PRO A 173 -10.00 18.33 22.60
C PRO A 173 -9.95 19.27 21.37
N LEU A 174 -8.78 19.73 20.95
CA LEU A 174 -8.62 20.54 19.74
C LEU A 174 -9.05 19.76 18.50
N LEU A 175 -8.58 18.53 18.29
CA LEU A 175 -8.97 17.69 17.16
C LEU A 175 -10.47 17.40 17.16
N ARG A 176 -11.09 17.15 18.33
CA ARG A 176 -12.54 16.99 18.45
C ARG A 176 -13.30 18.25 18.04
N LEU A 177 -12.82 19.43 18.42
CA LEU A 177 -13.41 20.71 18.03
C LEU A 177 -13.30 20.92 16.52
N LEU A 178 -12.10 20.71 15.92
CA LEU A 178 -11.87 20.82 14.47
C LEU A 178 -12.74 19.84 13.68
N ARG A 179 -12.98 18.63 14.19
CA ARG A 179 -13.89 17.66 13.59
C ARG A 179 -15.33 18.18 13.63
N ARG A 180 -15.82 18.62 14.81
CA ARG A 180 -17.20 19.12 14.98
C ARG A 180 -17.51 20.33 14.09
N THR A 181 -16.56 21.21 13.91
CA THR A 181 -16.71 22.43 13.06
C THR A 181 -16.51 22.15 11.57
N GLY A 182 -16.13 20.93 11.18
CA GLY A 182 -15.78 20.58 9.81
C GLY A 182 -14.46 21.19 9.32
N ALA A 183 -13.70 21.87 10.19
CA ALA A 183 -12.41 22.45 9.84
C ALA A 183 -11.38 21.37 9.48
N LEU A 184 -11.39 20.22 10.18
CA LEU A 184 -10.50 19.11 9.91
C LEU A 184 -10.72 18.53 8.49
N ARG A 185 -11.97 18.43 8.04
CA ARG A 185 -12.31 18.01 6.68
C ARG A 185 -11.78 19.00 5.63
N ARG A 186 -11.82 20.31 5.92
CA ARG A 186 -11.24 21.32 5.03
C ARG A 186 -9.71 21.19 4.97
N LEU A 187 -9.05 20.93 6.09
CA LEU A 187 -7.61 20.70 6.15
C LEU A 187 -7.18 19.40 5.44
N ALA A 188 -8.03 18.40 5.41
CA ALA A 188 -7.79 17.13 4.71
C ALA A 188 -8.05 17.20 3.18
N ARG A 189 -8.65 18.30 2.66
CA ARG A 189 -8.97 18.45 1.23
C ARG A 189 -7.81 18.14 0.29
N PRO A 190 -6.56 18.56 0.55
CA PRO A 190 -5.46 18.28 -0.36
C PRO A 190 -5.09 16.79 -0.52
N LEU A 191 -5.58 15.92 0.38
CA LEU A 191 -5.40 14.47 0.28
C LEU A 191 -6.24 13.87 -0.85
N PHE A 192 -7.30 14.56 -1.26
CA PHE A 192 -8.29 14.09 -2.21
C PHE A 192 -8.40 15.07 -3.40
N ARG A 193 -8.61 14.55 -4.58
CA ARG A 193 -8.96 15.37 -5.77
C ARG A 193 -10.39 15.88 -5.66
N HIS A 194 -11.29 15.01 -5.21
CA HIS A 194 -12.73 15.28 -5.07
C HIS A 194 -13.22 15.04 -3.63
N PRO A 195 -12.82 15.89 -2.68
CA PRO A 195 -13.18 15.71 -1.27
C PRO A 195 -14.69 15.75 -1.02
N GLU A 196 -15.48 16.34 -1.93
CA GLU A 196 -16.94 16.36 -1.87
C GLU A 196 -17.57 15.00 -2.17
N ARG A 197 -16.91 14.14 -2.94
CA ARG A 197 -17.36 12.78 -3.30
C ARG A 197 -16.98 11.75 -2.25
N VAL A 198 -16.01 12.06 -1.38
CA VAL A 198 -15.58 11.17 -0.30
C VAL A 198 -16.61 11.18 0.82
N SER A 199 -17.05 10.00 1.25
CA SER A 199 -18.06 9.89 2.30
C SER A 199 -17.57 10.51 3.61
N ARG A 200 -18.52 11.02 4.41
CA ARG A 200 -18.20 11.59 5.73
C ARG A 200 -17.58 10.54 6.65
N SER A 201 -18.04 9.29 6.58
CA SER A 201 -17.49 8.20 7.39
C SER A 201 -15.99 8.02 7.16
N VAL A 202 -15.51 8.01 5.92
CA VAL A 202 -14.07 7.90 5.61
C VAL A 202 -13.28 9.07 6.20
N THR A 203 -13.77 10.31 6.05
CA THR A 203 -13.07 11.48 6.60
C THR A 203 -13.10 11.50 8.12
N ASP A 204 -14.15 10.99 8.75
CA ASP A 204 -14.26 10.87 10.20
C ASP A 204 -13.34 9.76 10.73
N ASP A 205 -13.28 8.60 10.06
CA ASP A 205 -12.35 7.51 10.37
C ASP A 205 -10.89 7.99 10.31
N LEU A 206 -10.49 8.71 9.23
CA LEU A 206 -9.16 9.29 9.12
C LEU A 206 -8.87 10.31 10.23
N ALA A 207 -9.87 11.11 10.62
CA ALA A 207 -9.74 12.07 11.69
C ALA A 207 -9.51 11.42 13.06
N GLU A 208 -10.11 10.27 13.30
CA GLU A 208 -9.91 9.48 14.53
C GLU A 208 -8.52 8.88 14.62
N GLU A 209 -7.90 8.60 13.47
CA GLU A 209 -6.55 8.03 13.37
C GLU A 209 -5.44 9.09 13.34
N ILE A 210 -5.75 10.37 13.57
CA ILE A 210 -4.71 11.41 13.77
C ILE A 210 -4.02 11.16 15.11
N ARG A 211 -2.90 10.47 15.07
CA ARG A 211 -2.06 10.12 16.22
C ARG A 211 -0.66 10.71 16.05
N PRO A 212 -0.42 11.96 16.52
CA PRO A 212 0.78 12.72 16.21
C PRO A 212 2.08 11.99 16.55
N SER A 213 2.13 11.32 17.71
CA SER A 213 3.33 10.59 18.13
C SER A 213 3.63 9.39 17.22
N ALA A 214 2.61 8.60 16.85
CA ALA A 214 2.78 7.46 15.94
C ALA A 214 3.20 7.93 14.55
N PHE A 215 2.55 8.98 14.01
CA PHE A 215 2.90 9.55 12.72
C PHE A 215 4.36 10.02 12.67
N LEU A 216 4.82 10.76 13.67
CA LEU A 216 6.18 11.27 13.72
C LEU A 216 7.22 10.17 13.95
N ALA A 217 6.88 9.13 14.72
CA ALA A 217 7.72 7.95 14.88
C ALA A 217 7.89 7.22 13.55
N ALA A 218 6.80 6.89 12.85
CA ALA A 218 6.84 6.24 11.55
C ALA A 218 7.62 7.06 10.50
N ALA A 219 7.40 8.38 10.46
CA ALA A 219 8.13 9.26 9.57
C ALA A 219 9.64 9.25 9.87
N HIS A 220 10.03 9.26 11.14
CA HIS A 220 11.43 9.22 11.57
C HIS A 220 12.08 7.87 11.22
N LEU A 221 11.46 6.76 11.60
CA LEU A 221 11.95 5.40 11.33
C LEU A 221 12.11 5.13 9.83
N SER A 222 11.15 5.60 9.03
CA SER A 222 11.23 5.49 7.56
C SER A 222 12.44 6.22 6.97
N THR A 223 13.04 7.20 7.64
CA THR A 223 14.19 7.96 7.09
C THR A 223 15.44 7.10 6.90
N GLY A 224 15.63 6.07 7.70
CA GLY A 224 16.75 5.12 7.62
C GLY A 224 16.52 3.95 6.67
N HIS A 225 15.34 3.85 6.06
CA HIS A 225 14.99 2.73 5.22
C HIS A 225 15.87 2.64 3.96
N ASP A 226 16.39 1.45 3.68
CA ASP A 226 17.15 1.14 2.47
C ASP A 226 16.24 0.46 1.43
N ASP A 227 15.85 1.21 0.39
CA ASP A 227 15.03 0.70 -0.71
C ASP A 227 15.78 -0.36 -1.54
N GLY A 228 17.09 -0.49 -1.40
CA GLY A 228 17.90 -1.50 -2.11
C GLY A 228 17.49 -2.94 -1.78
N VAL A 229 16.84 -3.18 -0.64
CA VAL A 229 16.31 -4.51 -0.29
C VAL A 229 15.23 -4.99 -1.26
N TRP A 230 14.51 -4.07 -1.94
CA TRP A 230 13.42 -4.39 -2.89
C TRP A 230 13.90 -5.05 -4.18
N ARG A 231 15.22 -5.04 -4.47
CA ARG A 231 15.82 -5.88 -5.53
C ARG A 231 15.61 -7.38 -5.33
N ARG A 232 15.26 -7.80 -4.11
CA ARG A 232 14.95 -9.21 -3.78
C ARG A 232 13.54 -9.63 -4.16
N ILE A 233 12.67 -8.68 -4.56
CA ILE A 233 11.29 -8.97 -4.96
C ILE A 233 11.33 -9.72 -6.29
N THR A 234 10.68 -10.90 -6.31
CA THR A 234 10.63 -11.79 -7.48
C THR A 234 9.25 -11.91 -8.09
N CYS A 235 8.23 -11.40 -7.43
CA CYS A 235 6.84 -11.40 -7.89
C CYS A 235 6.48 -10.09 -8.60
N PRO A 236 5.38 -10.07 -9.37
CA PRO A 236 4.86 -8.86 -9.97
C PRO A 236 4.54 -7.77 -8.95
N VAL A 237 4.96 -6.52 -9.22
CA VAL A 237 4.61 -5.33 -8.45
C VAL A 237 3.80 -4.39 -9.32
N ARG A 238 2.60 -4.03 -8.87
CA ARG A 238 1.72 -3.09 -9.58
C ARG A 238 1.45 -1.89 -8.69
N SER A 239 1.80 -0.72 -9.19
CA SER A 239 1.62 0.57 -8.52
C SER A 239 0.46 1.33 -9.13
N VAL A 240 -0.29 2.02 -8.30
CA VAL A 240 -1.30 3.00 -8.72
C VAL A 240 -1.20 4.25 -7.86
N ARG A 241 -1.24 5.41 -8.50
CA ARG A 241 -1.22 6.71 -7.80
C ARG A 241 -2.14 7.70 -8.50
N GLY A 242 -2.60 8.70 -7.77
CA GLY A 242 -3.35 9.80 -8.37
C GLY A 242 -2.42 10.81 -9.05
N ALA A 243 -2.87 11.41 -10.16
CA ALA A 243 -2.16 12.51 -10.82
C ALA A 243 -2.08 13.77 -9.93
N HIS A 244 -3.01 13.89 -8.98
CA HIS A 244 -3.09 14.99 -8.01
C HIS A 244 -2.58 14.59 -6.62
N ASP A 245 -1.75 13.54 -6.54
CA ASP A 245 -1.14 13.12 -5.29
C ASP A 245 -0.11 14.17 -4.82
N VAL A 246 -0.34 14.73 -3.65
CA VAL A 246 0.51 15.79 -3.07
C VAL A 246 1.67 15.24 -2.23
N PHE A 247 1.79 13.91 -2.11
CA PHE A 247 2.79 13.24 -1.27
C PHE A 247 3.76 12.34 -2.03
N VAL A 248 3.41 11.92 -3.25
CA VAL A 248 4.23 11.04 -4.08
C VAL A 248 4.73 11.78 -5.30
N ALA A 249 6.03 11.79 -5.51
CA ALA A 249 6.64 12.42 -6.68
C ALA A 249 6.82 11.38 -7.81
N GLU A 250 6.63 11.81 -9.06
CA GLU A 250 6.85 10.96 -10.25
C GLU A 250 8.25 10.33 -10.29
N ARG A 251 9.27 11.03 -9.80
CA ARG A 251 10.63 10.50 -9.72
C ARG A 251 10.72 9.25 -8.83
N ASP A 252 9.91 9.16 -7.77
CA ASP A 252 9.91 8.01 -6.85
C ASP A 252 9.48 6.75 -7.61
N ALA A 253 8.43 6.82 -8.44
CA ALA A 253 7.98 5.70 -9.28
C ALA A 253 9.06 5.24 -10.28
N ARG A 254 9.80 6.20 -10.86
CA ARG A 254 10.92 5.87 -11.77
C ARG A 254 12.08 5.19 -11.04
N GLU A 255 12.37 5.59 -9.81
CA GLU A 255 13.41 4.96 -8.99
C GLU A 255 13.02 3.53 -8.63
N TRP A 256 11.77 3.27 -8.28
CA TRP A 256 11.26 1.92 -7.98
C TRP A 256 11.31 0.99 -9.20
N GLY A 257 10.97 1.49 -10.40
CA GLY A 257 11.11 0.71 -11.64
C GLY A 257 12.55 0.28 -11.97
N ARG A 258 13.57 0.96 -11.38
CA ARG A 258 14.98 0.54 -11.50
C ARG A 258 15.39 -0.50 -10.46
N LEU A 259 14.64 -0.62 -9.36
CA LEU A 259 14.92 -1.54 -8.26
C LEU A 259 14.25 -2.90 -8.47
N MET A 260 13.06 -2.91 -9.09
CA MET A 260 12.22 -4.09 -9.20
C MET A 260 12.08 -4.54 -10.67
N ASN A 261 12.27 -5.83 -10.95
CA ASN A 261 12.32 -6.37 -12.31
C ASN A 261 10.96 -6.39 -13.03
N ASP A 262 9.87 -6.62 -12.29
CA ASP A 262 8.50 -6.66 -12.82
C ASP A 262 7.64 -5.62 -12.10
N TYR A 263 7.87 -4.35 -12.44
CA TYR A 263 7.19 -3.19 -11.87
C TYR A 263 6.42 -2.44 -12.95
N ASP A 264 5.14 -2.15 -12.72
CA ASP A 264 4.31 -1.28 -13.56
C ASP A 264 3.62 -0.22 -12.68
N ASP A 265 3.65 1.05 -13.12
CA ASP A 265 3.05 2.19 -12.41
C ASP A 265 1.94 2.82 -13.25
N ARG A 266 0.75 2.93 -12.68
CA ARG A 266 -0.41 3.56 -13.30
C ARG A 266 -0.83 4.81 -12.58
N VAL A 267 -1.06 5.86 -13.36
CA VAL A 267 -1.56 7.13 -12.87
C VAL A 267 -3.05 7.21 -13.15
N LEU A 268 -3.83 7.56 -12.15
CA LEU A 268 -5.26 7.87 -12.27
C LEU A 268 -5.42 9.38 -12.33
N ASP A 269 -5.84 9.90 -13.48
CA ASP A 269 -5.87 11.34 -13.78
C ASP A 269 -6.77 12.13 -12.82
N ASP A 270 -7.84 11.52 -12.33
CA ASP A 270 -8.86 12.17 -11.49
C ASP A 270 -8.83 11.68 -10.04
N SER A 271 -7.64 11.54 -9.45
CA SER A 271 -7.45 11.07 -8.07
C SER A 271 -6.32 11.80 -7.35
N GLY A 272 -6.45 11.88 -6.02
CA GLY A 272 -5.42 12.34 -5.08
C GLY A 272 -4.64 11.19 -4.46
N HIS A 273 -4.23 11.39 -3.18
CA HIS A 273 -3.41 10.41 -2.44
C HIS A 273 -4.16 9.11 -2.10
N PHE A 274 -5.48 9.16 -1.98
CA PHE A 274 -6.32 8.03 -1.60
C PHE A 274 -7.06 7.43 -2.81
N ALA A 275 -6.31 7.03 -3.85
CA ALA A 275 -6.88 6.50 -5.10
C ALA A 275 -7.85 5.33 -4.87
N HIS A 276 -7.58 4.44 -3.91
CA HIS A 276 -8.45 3.31 -3.54
C HIS A 276 -9.77 3.71 -2.85
N VAL A 277 -9.87 4.97 -2.40
CA VAL A 277 -11.08 5.56 -1.82
C VAL A 277 -11.84 6.38 -2.86
N GLU A 278 -11.12 7.19 -3.65
CA GLU A 278 -11.73 8.11 -4.63
C GLU A 278 -12.16 7.39 -5.92
N GLN A 279 -11.33 6.46 -6.39
CA GLN A 279 -11.55 5.70 -7.61
C GLN A 279 -11.33 4.18 -7.37
N PRO A 280 -12.15 3.55 -6.51
CA PRO A 280 -11.92 2.16 -6.12
C PRO A 280 -12.01 1.19 -7.30
N VAL A 281 -12.92 1.41 -8.27
CA VAL A 281 -13.09 0.58 -9.45
C VAL A 281 -11.85 0.66 -10.36
N GLU A 282 -11.33 1.86 -10.59
CA GLU A 282 -10.14 2.04 -11.43
C GLU A 282 -8.89 1.51 -10.72
N THR A 283 -8.81 1.66 -9.39
CA THR A 283 -7.76 1.04 -8.57
C THR A 283 -7.80 -0.49 -8.67
N LEU A 284 -8.98 -1.11 -8.59
CA LEU A 284 -9.14 -2.55 -8.81
C LEU A 284 -8.66 -2.98 -10.20
N ARG A 285 -9.00 -2.22 -11.24
CA ARG A 285 -8.57 -2.49 -12.62
C ARG A 285 -7.06 -2.32 -12.80
N ALA A 286 -6.47 -1.28 -12.20
CA ALA A 286 -5.03 -1.04 -12.23
C ALA A 286 -4.24 -2.18 -11.57
N LEU A 287 -4.78 -2.74 -10.49
CA LEU A 287 -4.19 -3.85 -9.74
C LEU A 287 -4.70 -5.24 -10.18
N ARG A 288 -5.34 -5.37 -11.36
CA ARG A 288 -5.96 -6.64 -11.81
C ARG A 288 -5.01 -7.84 -11.77
N GLU A 289 -3.76 -7.66 -12.09
CA GLU A 289 -2.76 -8.74 -12.09
C GLU A 289 -2.43 -9.21 -10.67
N VAL A 290 -2.49 -8.30 -9.69
CA VAL A 290 -2.33 -8.65 -8.27
C VAL A 290 -3.47 -9.56 -7.81
N TRP A 291 -4.71 -9.24 -8.20
CA TRP A 291 -5.88 -10.03 -7.81
C TRP A 291 -5.95 -11.39 -8.50
N ALA A 292 -5.31 -11.54 -9.68
CA ALA A 292 -5.29 -12.75 -10.46
C ALA A 292 -4.09 -13.66 -10.18
N ALA A 293 -3.15 -13.25 -9.35
CA ALA A 293 -1.85 -13.92 -9.20
C ALA A 293 -1.91 -15.36 -8.66
N ASP A 294 -3.01 -15.77 -8.03
CA ASP A 294 -3.24 -17.14 -7.56
C ASP A 294 -3.81 -18.07 -8.63
N ARG A 295 -4.30 -17.50 -9.75
CA ARG A 295 -4.87 -18.24 -10.88
C ARG A 295 -3.84 -18.67 -11.92
N ALA A 296 -2.63 -18.11 -11.86
CA ALA A 296 -1.54 -18.49 -12.76
C ALA A 296 -0.91 -19.82 -12.29
N PRO A 297 -0.72 -20.83 -13.19
CA PRO A 297 0.04 -22.01 -12.85
C PRO A 297 1.48 -21.60 -12.46
N ALA A 298 2.03 -22.23 -11.43
CA ALA A 298 3.42 -22.01 -11.03
C ALA A 298 4.34 -22.11 -12.26
N PRO A 299 5.36 -21.24 -12.41
CA PRO A 299 6.27 -21.32 -13.53
C PRO A 299 6.88 -22.72 -13.56
N ARG A 300 6.64 -23.45 -14.65
CA ARG A 300 7.24 -24.76 -14.88
C ARG A 300 8.75 -24.52 -14.89
N GLY A 301 9.47 -25.16 -13.98
CA GLY A 301 10.92 -25.12 -13.93
C GLY A 301 11.47 -25.42 -15.32
N GLY A 302 12.05 -24.41 -15.95
CA GLY A 302 12.55 -24.49 -17.31
C GLY A 302 13.84 -25.29 -17.35
N SER A 303 13.76 -26.58 -17.62
CA SER A 303 14.82 -27.32 -18.27
C SER A 303 14.77 -27.00 -19.78
N GLY A 304 15.15 -25.79 -20.14
CA GLY A 304 15.21 -25.33 -21.52
C GLY A 304 16.64 -25.33 -22.05
N ARG A 305 17.07 -26.41 -22.67
CA ARG A 305 18.23 -26.37 -23.56
C ARG A 305 17.96 -25.37 -24.70
N PRO A 306 18.92 -24.53 -25.07
CA PRO A 306 18.76 -23.67 -26.26
C PRO A 306 18.75 -24.52 -27.53
N ARG A 307 17.68 -24.46 -28.27
CA ARG A 307 17.64 -24.97 -29.66
C ARG A 307 18.35 -23.94 -30.56
N SER A 308 19.58 -24.23 -30.93
CA SER A 308 20.26 -23.58 -32.05
C SER A 308 19.60 -24.00 -33.35
N SER A 309 18.85 -23.15 -34.01
CA SER A 309 18.46 -23.31 -35.41
C SER A 309 19.40 -22.51 -36.29
N ILE A 310 20.43 -23.19 -36.79
CA ILE A 310 21.22 -22.67 -37.89
C ILE A 310 20.38 -22.87 -39.17
N ALA A 311 19.83 -21.78 -39.69
CA ALA A 311 19.24 -21.79 -41.04
C ALA A 311 20.36 -21.70 -42.08
N ARG A 312 20.62 -22.79 -42.76
CA ARG A 312 21.45 -22.84 -43.99
C ARG A 312 20.72 -22.07 -45.09
N ARG A 313 21.30 -20.97 -45.54
CA ARG A 313 20.97 -20.38 -46.84
C ARG A 313 21.57 -21.23 -47.92
N SER A 314 20.74 -21.89 -48.74
CA SER A 314 21.16 -22.44 -50.01
C SER A 314 20.99 -21.41 -51.14
N ASN A 315 22.13 -20.97 -51.66
CA ASN A 315 22.21 -20.29 -52.97
C ASN A 315 21.85 -21.30 -54.07
N LEU A 316 20.93 -20.96 -54.91
CA LEU A 316 20.82 -21.51 -56.25
C LEU A 316 20.76 -20.34 -57.22
N ARG A 317 21.91 -20.12 -57.89
CA ARG A 317 21.99 -19.45 -59.19
C ARG A 317 21.45 -20.46 -60.23
N GLY A 318 20.67 -19.99 -61.12
CA GLY A 318 20.22 -20.71 -62.29
C GLY A 318 20.07 -19.76 -63.47
N ASP A 319 20.96 -19.98 -64.41
CA ASP A 319 21.17 -19.21 -65.63
C ASP A 319 20.00 -19.19 -66.61
N ALA A 320 19.94 -18.17 -67.26
CA ALA A 320 19.69 -17.69 -68.62
C ALA A 320 19.29 -18.70 -69.74
N ARG A 321 18.57 -18.10 -70.68
CA ARG A 321 18.41 -18.33 -72.12
C ARG A 321 17.10 -19.08 -72.51
N SER A 322 16.23 -18.37 -73.05
CA SER A 322 15.91 -18.13 -74.50
C SER A 322 14.73 -17.17 -74.56
#